data_f36f1a4bdc8604ebe31b8951f26d49ca
#
_entry.id   f36f1a4bdc8604ebe31b8951f26d49ca
#
_cell.length_a   1.000
_cell.length_b   1.000
_cell.length_c   1.000
_cell.angle_alpha   90.00
_cell.angle_beta   90.00
_cell.angle_gamma   90.00
#
_symmetry.space_group_name_H-M   'P 1'
#
loop_
_entity.id
_entity.type
_entity.pdbx_description
1 polymer ?
#
loop_
_entity_poly.entity_id
_entity_poly.type
_entity_poly.pdbx_seq_one_letter_code
_entity_poly.pdbx_strand_id
1 'polypeptide(L)'
;DYINFLSLLGWNIGVTYATDTTAYEYRGIEFALVKIKDYGYNFEAEILTDEGSSEKAKAKIIEELARLGLKPFNEEGLNKQCNAINNKKDLQFDLSKQPFRDIKTKFKEFF
;
A
#
# COMPACT_ATOMS: atom_id res chain seq x y z
N ASP A 1 4.65 -15.71 -10.96
CA ASP A 1 3.50 -14.84 -11.05
C ASP A 1 2.49 -15.16 -9.96
N TYR A 2 2.34 -14.27 -8.99
CA TYR A 2 1.51 -14.49 -7.80
C TYR A 2 0.02 -14.62 -8.11
N ILE A 3 -0.50 -13.91 -9.10
CA ILE A 3 -1.92 -13.97 -9.45
C ILE A 3 -2.27 -15.35 -10.00
N ASN A 4 -1.46 -15.89 -10.90
CA ASN A 4 -1.65 -17.25 -11.40
C ASN A 4 -1.51 -18.29 -10.29
N PHE A 5 -0.52 -18.12 -9.40
CA PHE A 5 -0.34 -19.02 -8.27
C PHE A 5 -1.56 -19.03 -7.34
N LEU A 6 -2.08 -17.85 -6.98
CA LEU A 6 -3.27 -17.72 -6.15
C LEU A 6 -4.52 -18.29 -6.83
N SER A 7 -4.64 -18.14 -8.16
CA SER A 7 -5.73 -18.72 -8.93
C SER A 7 -5.73 -20.26 -8.88
N LEU A 8 -4.56 -20.89 -8.91
CA LEU A 8 -4.43 -22.35 -8.73
C LEU A 8 -4.92 -22.81 -7.36
N LEU A 9 -4.88 -21.94 -6.36
CA LEU A 9 -5.41 -22.18 -5.01
C LEU A 9 -6.91 -21.85 -4.87
N GLY A 10 -7.58 -21.44 -5.95
CA GLY A 10 -8.99 -21.09 -5.96
C GLY A 10 -9.30 -19.61 -5.72
N TRP A 11 -8.28 -18.74 -5.61
CA TRP A 11 -8.42 -17.30 -5.38
C TRP A 11 -8.51 -16.58 -6.73
N ASN A 12 -9.70 -16.53 -7.31
CA ASN A 12 -9.93 -15.99 -8.65
C ASN A 12 -10.42 -14.56 -8.68
N ILE A 13 -10.81 -14.01 -7.52
CA ILE A 13 -11.34 -12.65 -7.39
C ILE A 13 -10.42 -11.85 -6.48
N GLY A 14 -10.13 -10.62 -6.85
CA GLY A 14 -9.28 -9.75 -6.05
C GLY A 14 -9.22 -8.32 -6.56
N VAL A 15 -8.31 -7.57 -5.96
CA VAL A 15 -7.99 -6.21 -6.32
C VAL A 15 -6.50 -6.13 -6.62
N THR A 16 -6.15 -5.52 -7.74
CA THR A 16 -4.77 -5.29 -8.15
C THR A 16 -4.55 -3.80 -8.40
N TYR A 17 -3.50 -3.26 -7.80
CA TYR A 17 -3.08 -1.89 -8.04
C TYR A 17 -1.55 -1.81 -8.12
N ALA A 18 -1.07 -0.77 -8.78
CA ALA A 18 0.35 -0.50 -8.94
C ALA A 18 0.77 0.69 -8.09
N THR A 19 1.97 0.63 -7.54
CA THR A 19 2.54 1.72 -6.74
C THR A 19 3.91 2.13 -7.25
N ASP A 20 4.18 3.43 -7.17
CA ASP A 20 5.53 4.00 -7.25
C ASP A 20 5.91 4.50 -5.86
N THR A 21 7.04 4.02 -5.36
CA THR A 21 7.51 4.37 -4.02
C THR A 21 8.83 5.10 -4.10
N THR A 22 8.92 6.26 -3.45
CA THR A 22 10.17 6.99 -3.26
C THR A 22 10.48 7.04 -1.77
N ALA A 23 11.64 6.54 -1.37
CA ALA A 23 12.06 6.47 0.01
C ALA A 23 13.08 7.57 0.35
N TYR A 24 12.95 8.15 1.54
CA TYR A 24 13.82 9.17 2.10
C TYR A 24 14.16 8.82 3.55
N GLU A 25 15.36 9.17 3.97
CA GLU A 25 15.73 9.12 5.38
C GLU A 25 15.77 10.54 5.95
N TYR A 26 15.13 10.74 7.09
CA TYR A 26 15.14 12.01 7.81
C TYR A 26 15.14 11.76 9.32
N ARG A 27 16.18 12.23 9.98
CA ARG A 27 16.35 12.10 11.45
C ARG A 27 16.23 10.66 11.98
N GLY A 28 16.74 9.68 11.21
CA GLY A 28 16.68 8.27 11.59
C GLY A 28 15.32 7.62 11.39
N ILE A 29 14.43 8.30 10.68
CA ILE A 29 13.13 7.77 10.24
C ILE A 29 13.19 7.56 8.74
N GLU A 30 12.81 6.39 8.27
CA GLU A 30 12.59 6.14 6.85
C GLU A 30 11.17 6.58 6.47
N PHE A 31 11.08 7.50 5.53
CA PHE A 31 9.81 7.96 4.95
C PHE A 31 9.70 7.41 3.54
N ALA A 32 8.56 6.85 3.22
CA ALA A 32 8.21 6.44 1.87
C ALA A 32 7.00 7.23 1.38
N LEU A 33 7.15 7.88 0.23
CA LEU A 33 6.02 8.45 -0.50
C LEU A 33 5.55 7.43 -1.51
N VAL A 34 4.33 6.96 -1.36
CA VAL A 34 3.72 5.91 -2.18
C VAL A 34 2.64 6.52 -3.05
N LYS A 35 2.89 6.53 -4.36
CA LYS A 35 1.88 6.87 -5.35
C LYS A 35 1.13 5.60 -5.76
N ILE A 36 -0.17 5.57 -5.55
CA ILE A 36 -1.04 4.48 -6.01
C ILE A 36 -1.68 4.92 -7.31
N LYS A 37 -1.39 4.18 -8.40
CA LYS A 37 -1.92 4.48 -9.73
C LYS A 37 -3.45 4.59 -9.69
N ASP A 38 -3.98 5.68 -10.26
CA ASP A 38 -5.40 5.97 -10.36
C ASP A 38 -6.15 6.13 -9.03
N TYR A 39 -5.42 6.29 -7.92
CA TYR A 39 -6.00 6.51 -6.60
C TYR A 39 -5.48 7.78 -5.91
N GLY A 40 -4.18 7.89 -5.68
CA GLY A 40 -3.58 9.02 -4.98
C GLY A 40 -2.25 8.68 -4.32
N TYR A 41 -1.93 9.41 -3.26
CA TYR A 41 -0.66 9.28 -2.55
C TYR A 41 -0.88 8.91 -1.09
N ASN A 42 0.01 8.07 -0.59
CA ASN A 42 0.19 7.81 0.83
C ASN A 42 1.63 8.11 1.22
N PHE A 43 1.86 8.36 2.49
CA PHE A 43 3.19 8.28 3.06
C PHE A 43 3.24 7.22 4.15
N GLU A 44 4.40 6.63 4.33
CA GLU A 44 4.72 5.70 5.39
C GLU A 44 5.92 6.22 6.16
N ALA A 45 5.96 6.00 7.45
CA ALA A 45 7.10 6.35 8.29
C ALA A 45 7.44 5.16 9.18
N GLU A 46 8.71 4.72 9.16
CA GLU A 46 9.15 3.58 9.93
C GLU A 46 10.52 3.78 10.58
N ILE A 47 10.73 3.14 11.71
CA ILE A 47 12.01 3.02 12.37
C ILE A 47 12.23 1.53 12.65
N LEU A 48 13.38 1.03 12.21
CA LEU A 48 13.81 -0.31 12.57
C LEU A 48 14.28 -0.29 14.03
N THR A 49 13.69 -1.12 14.87
CA THR A 49 13.98 -1.17 16.30
C THR A 49 13.75 -2.56 16.87
N ASP A 50 14.27 -2.80 18.06
CA ASP A 50 13.95 -4.00 18.83
C ASP A 50 12.60 -3.84 19.57
N GLU A 51 12.11 -4.96 20.11
CA GLU A 51 10.81 -5.01 20.78
C GLU A 51 10.76 -4.10 22.03
N GLY A 52 11.88 -4.00 22.78
CA GLY A 52 11.96 -3.18 23.98
C GLY A 52 11.96 -1.67 23.72
N SER A 53 12.27 -1.23 22.49
CA SER A 53 12.35 0.19 22.09
C SER A 53 11.19 0.61 21.17
N SER A 54 10.22 -0.24 20.91
CA SER A 54 9.13 0.03 19.95
C SER A 54 8.27 1.23 20.34
N GLU A 55 7.89 1.37 21.59
CA GLU A 55 7.09 2.52 22.06
C GLU A 55 7.84 3.84 21.94
N LYS A 56 9.15 3.85 22.23
CA LYS A 56 10.00 5.04 22.06
C LYS A 56 10.14 5.40 20.58
N ALA A 57 10.31 4.43 19.70
CA ALA A 57 10.38 4.64 18.27
C ALA A 57 9.05 5.20 17.73
N LYS A 58 7.93 4.67 18.16
CA LYS A 58 6.58 5.15 17.81
C LYS A 58 6.37 6.61 18.25
N ALA A 59 6.76 6.94 19.48
CA ALA A 59 6.67 8.31 20.00
C ALA A 59 7.50 9.28 19.15
N LYS A 60 8.72 8.88 18.75
CA LYS A 60 9.57 9.67 17.85
C LYS A 60 8.94 9.92 16.50
N ILE A 61 8.35 8.90 15.89
CA ILE A 61 7.63 9.06 14.61
C ILE A 61 6.49 10.06 14.76
N ILE A 62 5.66 9.93 15.79
CA ILE A 62 4.53 10.82 16.03
C ILE A 62 5.00 12.28 16.21
N GLU A 63 6.06 12.50 16.96
CA GLU A 63 6.63 13.82 17.16
C GLU A 63 7.10 14.46 15.85
N GLU A 64 7.85 13.72 15.05
CA GLU A 64 8.36 14.23 13.77
C GLU A 64 7.24 14.46 12.73
N LEU A 65 6.23 13.60 12.70
CA LEU A 65 5.06 13.81 11.86
C LEU A 65 4.31 15.10 12.25
N ALA A 66 4.16 15.37 13.54
CA ALA A 66 3.55 16.59 14.03
C ALA A 66 4.33 17.84 13.61
N ARG A 67 5.67 17.79 13.67
CA ARG A 67 6.54 18.88 13.19
C ARG A 67 6.37 19.15 11.70
N LEU A 68 6.17 18.11 10.90
CA LEU A 68 5.98 18.21 9.45
C LEU A 68 4.54 18.60 9.08
N GLY A 69 3.64 18.73 10.05
CA GLY A 69 2.22 19.00 9.81
C GLY A 69 1.48 17.81 9.19
N LEU A 70 2.02 16.60 9.33
CA LEU A 70 1.44 15.38 8.80
C LEU A 70 0.63 14.66 9.88
N LYS A 71 -0.52 14.14 9.49
CA LYS A 71 -1.40 13.39 10.37
C LYS A 71 -1.48 11.94 9.88
N PRO A 72 -1.01 10.97 10.68
CA PRO A 72 -1.12 9.57 10.31
C PRO A 72 -2.57 9.09 10.34
N PHE A 73 -2.87 8.04 9.58
CA PHE A 73 -4.13 7.35 9.71
C PHE A 73 -4.24 6.68 11.09
N ASN A 74 -5.42 6.79 11.67
CA ASN A 74 -5.86 5.87 12.70
C ASN A 74 -6.47 4.61 12.03
N GLU A 75 -6.92 3.67 12.83
CA GLU A 75 -7.54 2.44 12.33
C GLU A 75 -8.76 2.73 11.42
N GLU A 76 -9.60 3.67 11.79
CA GLU A 76 -10.75 4.08 10.98
C GLU A 76 -10.32 4.65 9.61
N GLY A 77 -9.33 5.54 9.59
CA GLY A 77 -8.79 6.13 8.36
C GLY A 77 -8.18 5.08 7.44
N LEU A 78 -7.43 4.12 8.00
CA LEU A 78 -6.85 3.02 7.24
C LEU A 78 -7.94 2.11 6.64
N ASN A 79 -8.94 1.74 7.42
CA ASN A 79 -10.06 0.92 6.94
C ASN A 79 -10.86 1.63 5.85
N LYS A 80 -11.07 2.93 5.98
CA LYS A 80 -11.74 3.74 4.95
C LYS A 80 -10.96 3.73 3.63
N GLN A 81 -9.65 3.86 3.68
CA GLN A 81 -8.80 3.78 2.48
C GLN A 81 -8.85 2.39 1.85
N CYS A 82 -8.69 1.32 2.64
CA CYS A 82 -8.75 -0.05 2.14
C CYS A 82 -10.10 -0.33 1.46
N ASN A 83 -11.20 0.09 2.06
CA ASN A 83 -12.52 -0.07 1.47
C ASN A 83 -12.69 0.72 0.18
N ALA A 84 -12.15 1.96 0.11
CA ALA A 84 -12.20 2.76 -1.11
C ALA A 84 -11.46 2.09 -2.27
N ILE A 85 -10.27 1.54 -2.02
CA ILE A 85 -9.49 0.80 -3.01
C ILE A 85 -10.20 -0.49 -3.43
N ASN A 86 -10.70 -1.25 -2.47
CA ASN A 86 -11.38 -2.53 -2.72
C ASN A 86 -12.67 -2.36 -3.53
N ASN A 87 -13.36 -1.24 -3.39
CA ASN A 87 -14.59 -0.93 -4.13
C ASN A 87 -14.35 -0.24 -5.48
N LYS A 88 -13.11 0.06 -5.82
CA LYS A 88 -12.79 0.68 -7.09
C LYS A 88 -12.84 -0.36 -8.22
N LYS A 89 -13.87 -0.29 -9.05
CA LYS A 89 -14.14 -1.28 -10.11
C LYS A 89 -12.97 -1.47 -11.07
N ASP A 90 -12.26 -0.41 -11.38
CA ASP A 90 -11.11 -0.45 -12.30
C ASP A 90 -9.94 -1.28 -11.77
N LEU A 91 -9.88 -1.50 -10.46
CA LEU A 91 -8.84 -2.26 -9.80
C LEU A 91 -9.25 -3.71 -9.52
N GLN A 92 -10.54 -4.01 -9.61
CA GLN A 92 -11.08 -5.35 -9.37
C GLN A 92 -10.83 -6.27 -10.55
N PHE A 93 -10.60 -7.55 -10.25
CA PHE A 93 -10.54 -8.59 -11.26
C PHE A 93 -11.28 -9.85 -10.83
N ASP A 94 -11.74 -10.62 -11.82
CA ASP A 94 -12.37 -11.91 -11.64
C ASP A 94 -11.90 -12.85 -12.76
N LEU A 95 -10.98 -13.75 -12.43
CA LEU A 95 -10.38 -14.68 -13.38
C LEU A 95 -11.36 -15.74 -13.91
N SER A 96 -12.53 -15.89 -13.28
CA SER A 96 -13.61 -16.73 -13.82
C SER A 96 -14.33 -16.07 -15.00
N LYS A 97 -14.22 -14.74 -15.13
CA LYS A 97 -14.90 -13.94 -16.16
C LYS A 97 -13.96 -13.33 -17.19
N GLN A 98 -12.68 -13.18 -16.84
CA GLN A 98 -11.69 -12.57 -17.74
C GLN A 98 -10.36 -13.32 -17.66
N PRO A 99 -9.60 -13.42 -18.76
CA PRO A 99 -8.30 -14.07 -18.75
C PRO A 99 -7.25 -13.20 -18.06
N PHE A 100 -6.25 -13.86 -17.47
CA PHE A 100 -5.13 -13.18 -16.80
C PHE A 100 -4.37 -12.18 -17.70
N ARG A 101 -4.32 -12.44 -19.01
CA ARG A 101 -3.69 -11.51 -19.99
C ARG A 101 -4.28 -10.10 -19.96
N ASP A 102 -5.56 -9.94 -19.58
CA ASP A 102 -6.21 -8.62 -19.52
C ASP A 102 -5.65 -7.82 -18.34
N ILE A 103 -5.36 -8.48 -17.22
CA ILE A 103 -4.68 -7.87 -16.07
C ILE A 103 -3.26 -7.47 -16.45
N LYS A 104 -2.51 -8.35 -17.11
CA LYS A 104 -1.17 -8.04 -17.62
C LYS A 104 -1.16 -6.85 -18.56
N THR A 105 -2.13 -6.76 -19.46
CA THR A 105 -2.23 -5.65 -20.40
C THR A 105 -2.45 -4.32 -19.67
N LYS A 106 -3.31 -4.31 -18.66
CA LYS A 106 -3.60 -3.12 -17.85
C LYS A 106 -2.38 -2.62 -17.08
N PHE A 107 -1.56 -3.52 -16.60
CA PHE A 107 -0.36 -3.22 -15.79
C PHE A 107 0.94 -3.62 -16.50
N LYS A 108 0.98 -3.59 -17.83
CA LYS A 108 2.12 -4.09 -18.64
C LYS A 108 3.48 -3.53 -18.24
N GLU A 109 3.52 -2.29 -17.77
CA GLU A 109 4.74 -1.62 -17.33
C GLU A 109 5.33 -2.21 -16.03
N PHE A 110 4.59 -3.08 -15.34
CA PHE A 110 4.98 -3.73 -14.08
C PHE A 110 5.24 -5.24 -14.23
N PHE A 111 5.11 -5.76 -15.44
CA PHE A 111 5.34 -7.18 -15.72
C PHE A 111 6.53 -7.44 -16.64
#